data_c83daafa2d8713951e5b1b1130f76274
#
_entry.id   c83daafa2d8713951e5b1b1130f76274
#
_cell.length_a   1.000
_cell.length_b   1.000
_cell.length_c   1.000
_cell.angle_alpha   90.00
_cell.angle_beta   90.00
_cell.angle_gamma   90.00
#
_symmetry.space_group_name_H-M   'P 1'
#
loop_
_entity.id
_entity.type
_entity.pdbx_description
1 polymer ?
#
loop_
_entity_poly.entity_id
_entity_poly.type
_entity_poly.pdbx_seq_one_letter_code
_entity_poly.pdbx_strand_id
1 'polypeptide(L)'
;MSEATTLARVIVRQIIESGIKDVVISPGSRNAPLSIAFYQASKKGLIKLHVRIDERTAAFFALGIAKASGLPVPIVCTSGTAVANYHPAVLEASHTNQPLLVLTADRPARLRKTGANQTTEQARIFGKAVRYFADVSGSAYPMVLPFNSLQSGPVHLNIQFEEPLIGDADESWLDNLTIAPPTVFDRKSPGTFYTKSTRGVLVIGHDRGGFSADSVKKFSEELGWPVIAEDLLTFANAISHSSVFLTNNAIAKDLAPDTVVVIGRTTLSRSINAFIKMARKVIVIDTRLATVDTDRIASQKFTQLPVVEVQTPDVEYADKWKKYSQRAMKLVADISTWSEQLIAREIAANFPSGTSLFIASSRPIRDLEGFAVARDGVETFANRGLAGIDGNISAALGIASQRKETIAVLGDLGFLHDLTGLIQKETINLKILVINNDGGGIFSTLSQRGVDGFEEVFGTPHGLDPAAIATSMGVSAKTIDSSVQLQKELAEPVQGVSVVVVNVPKREANADLLKEIYNSISSM
;
A
#
# COMPACT_ATOMS: atom_id res chain seq x y z
N MET A 1 4.24 30.79 -29.98
CA MET A 1 4.11 29.69 -28.98
C MET A 1 4.43 28.38 -29.66
N SER A 2 5.26 27.49 -29.07
CA SER A 2 5.51 26.19 -29.69
C SER A 2 4.32 25.27 -29.50
N GLU A 3 4.12 24.33 -30.43
CA GLU A 3 3.07 23.32 -30.33
C GLU A 3 3.20 22.49 -29.06
N ALA A 4 4.44 22.12 -28.67
CA ALA A 4 4.74 21.41 -27.45
C ALA A 4 4.31 22.17 -26.18
N THR A 5 4.56 23.48 -26.13
CA THR A 5 4.15 24.34 -25.02
C THR A 5 2.63 24.47 -24.93
N THR A 6 1.94 24.64 -26.08
CA THR A 6 0.48 24.73 -26.14
C THR A 6 -0.17 23.45 -25.63
N LEU A 7 0.28 22.29 -26.12
CA LEU A 7 -0.23 20.98 -25.68
C LEU A 7 -0.03 20.76 -24.18
N ALA A 8 1.17 21.07 -23.66
CA ALA A 8 1.46 20.93 -22.24
C ALA A 8 0.57 21.81 -21.37
N ARG A 9 0.39 23.09 -21.75
CA ARG A 9 -0.48 24.05 -21.04
C ARG A 9 -1.94 23.57 -21.00
N VAL A 10 -2.45 23.05 -22.11
CA VAL A 10 -3.83 22.51 -22.17
C VAL A 10 -3.99 21.30 -21.22
N ILE A 11 -3.04 20.39 -21.20
CA ILE A 11 -3.06 19.22 -20.30
C ILE A 11 -3.00 19.68 -18.84
N VAL A 12 -2.06 20.55 -18.49
CA VAL A 12 -1.87 21.02 -17.11
C VAL A 12 -3.06 21.85 -16.64
N ARG A 13 -3.65 22.68 -17.50
CA ARG A 13 -4.85 23.44 -17.18
C ARG A 13 -6.01 22.52 -16.79
N GLN A 14 -6.31 21.48 -17.58
CA GLN A 14 -7.35 20.51 -17.27
C GLN A 14 -7.10 19.77 -15.94
N ILE A 15 -5.84 19.44 -15.65
CA ILE A 15 -5.44 18.81 -14.38
C ILE A 15 -5.75 19.75 -13.20
N ILE A 16 -5.41 21.03 -13.31
CA ILE A 16 -5.71 22.03 -12.27
C ILE A 16 -7.24 22.19 -12.12
N GLU A 17 -7.94 22.36 -13.22
CA GLU A 17 -9.40 22.56 -13.25
C GLU A 17 -10.17 21.35 -12.69
N SER A 18 -9.60 20.13 -12.76
CA SER A 18 -10.16 18.93 -12.10
C SER A 18 -9.96 18.86 -10.59
N GLY A 19 -9.30 19.85 -9.98
CA GLY A 19 -9.07 19.93 -8.54
C GLY A 19 -7.89 19.10 -8.03
N ILE A 20 -7.05 18.55 -8.91
CA ILE A 20 -5.81 17.85 -8.54
C ILE A 20 -4.84 18.84 -7.89
N LYS A 21 -4.23 18.42 -6.77
CA LYS A 21 -3.36 19.28 -5.94
C LYS A 21 -1.89 18.89 -5.98
N ASP A 22 -1.58 17.61 -6.08
CA ASP A 22 -0.21 17.09 -6.02
C ASP A 22 0.21 16.55 -7.38
N VAL A 23 1.45 16.82 -7.79
CA VAL A 23 2.05 16.33 -9.05
C VAL A 23 3.48 15.90 -8.78
N VAL A 24 3.89 14.74 -9.26
CA VAL A 24 5.25 14.23 -9.10
C VAL A 24 5.98 14.20 -10.44
N ILE A 25 7.16 14.80 -10.51
CA ILE A 25 7.96 14.92 -11.74
C ILE A 25 9.34 14.33 -11.54
N SER A 26 9.79 13.53 -12.52
CA SER A 26 11.19 13.15 -12.68
C SER A 26 11.82 14.02 -13.78
N PRO A 27 13.04 14.60 -13.53
CA PRO A 27 13.69 15.50 -14.47
C PRO A 27 14.03 14.83 -15.81
N GLY A 28 13.85 15.57 -16.91
CA GLY A 28 14.26 15.10 -18.22
C GLY A 28 14.02 16.16 -19.31
N SER A 29 14.71 16.04 -20.44
CA SER A 29 14.60 17.03 -21.51
C SER A 29 13.25 16.94 -22.25
N ARG A 30 12.78 15.73 -22.60
CA ARG A 30 11.57 15.60 -23.43
C ARG A 30 10.29 16.00 -22.68
N ASN A 31 10.25 15.91 -21.36
CA ASN A 31 9.12 16.38 -20.56
C ASN A 31 9.20 17.87 -20.18
N ALA A 32 10.19 18.64 -20.67
CA ALA A 32 10.35 20.06 -20.36
C ALA A 32 9.06 20.88 -20.53
N PRO A 33 8.25 20.70 -21.60
CA PRO A 33 7.01 21.45 -21.75
C PRO A 33 6.06 21.27 -20.57
N LEU A 34 5.85 20.03 -20.12
CA LEU A 34 5.01 19.70 -18.94
C LEU A 34 5.64 20.22 -17.66
N SER A 35 6.94 19.99 -17.46
CA SER A 35 7.66 20.40 -16.26
C SER A 35 7.62 21.91 -16.03
N ILE A 36 7.78 22.71 -17.09
CA ILE A 36 7.68 24.16 -17.05
C ILE A 36 6.25 24.59 -16.73
N ALA A 37 5.25 24.00 -17.39
CA ALA A 37 3.86 24.34 -17.13
C ALA A 37 3.42 24.01 -15.69
N PHE A 38 3.82 22.85 -15.15
CA PHE A 38 3.57 22.52 -13.74
C PHE A 38 4.34 23.41 -12.78
N TYR A 39 5.57 23.78 -13.11
CA TYR A 39 6.34 24.74 -12.30
C TYR A 39 5.67 26.11 -12.23
N GLN A 40 5.19 26.65 -13.36
CA GLN A 40 4.42 27.90 -13.42
C GLN A 40 3.16 27.83 -12.54
N ALA A 41 2.40 26.73 -12.63
CA ALA A 41 1.22 26.49 -11.80
C ALA A 41 1.57 26.41 -10.31
N SER A 42 2.68 25.77 -9.96
CA SER A 42 3.15 25.64 -8.58
C SER A 42 3.57 27.01 -8.00
N LYS A 43 4.23 27.86 -8.78
CA LYS A 43 4.57 29.24 -8.37
C LYS A 43 3.33 30.08 -8.01
N LYS A 44 2.21 29.85 -8.69
CA LYS A 44 0.91 30.48 -8.39
C LYS A 44 0.14 29.77 -7.25
N GLY A 45 0.70 28.73 -6.62
CA GLY A 45 0.06 28.00 -5.52
C GLY A 45 -1.13 27.13 -5.95
N LEU A 46 -1.30 26.87 -7.25
CA LEU A 46 -2.41 26.09 -7.79
C LEU A 46 -2.24 24.59 -7.56
N ILE A 47 -0.98 24.14 -7.54
CA ILE A 47 -0.57 22.76 -7.28
C ILE A 47 0.65 22.71 -6.36
N LYS A 48 0.89 21.58 -5.72
CA LYS A 48 2.14 21.22 -5.04
C LYS A 48 2.96 20.33 -5.95
N LEU A 49 4.17 20.80 -6.30
CA LEU A 49 5.08 20.11 -7.20
C LEU A 49 6.13 19.34 -6.39
N HIS A 50 6.19 18.03 -6.61
CA HIS A 50 7.19 17.14 -6.03
C HIS A 50 8.20 16.72 -7.10
N VAL A 51 9.49 16.88 -6.83
CA VAL A 51 10.56 16.51 -7.77
C VAL A 51 11.36 15.35 -7.21
N ARG A 52 11.45 14.24 -7.97
CA ARG A 52 12.17 13.02 -7.63
C ARG A 52 13.07 12.58 -8.78
N ILE A 53 14.34 12.32 -8.50
CA ILE A 53 15.34 12.00 -9.54
C ILE A 53 15.27 10.56 -10.05
N ASP A 54 14.72 9.63 -9.28
CA ASP A 54 14.53 8.22 -9.64
C ASP A 54 13.04 7.98 -9.94
N GLU A 55 12.74 7.58 -11.16
CA GLU A 55 11.38 7.41 -11.64
C GLU A 55 10.62 6.33 -10.88
N ARG A 56 11.26 5.24 -10.48
CA ARG A 56 10.61 4.19 -9.68
C ARG A 56 10.14 4.76 -8.34
N THR A 57 11.01 5.48 -7.64
CA THR A 57 10.65 6.10 -6.36
C THR A 57 9.63 7.22 -6.53
N ALA A 58 9.69 7.99 -7.63
CA ALA A 58 8.71 9.01 -7.97
C ALA A 58 7.30 8.42 -8.11
N ALA A 59 7.18 7.29 -8.81
CA ALA A 59 5.89 6.65 -9.03
C ALA A 59 5.31 6.03 -7.74
N PHE A 60 6.13 5.42 -6.88
CA PHE A 60 5.68 4.93 -5.57
C PHE A 60 5.36 6.05 -4.59
N PHE A 61 6.08 7.17 -4.65
CA PHE A 61 5.74 8.36 -3.86
C PHE A 61 4.36 8.90 -4.24
N ALA A 62 4.08 9.04 -5.53
CA ALA A 62 2.76 9.42 -6.03
C ALA A 62 1.67 8.42 -5.63
N LEU A 63 1.97 7.12 -5.66
CA LEU A 63 1.08 6.07 -5.18
C LEU A 63 0.74 6.27 -3.69
N GLY A 64 1.74 6.62 -2.86
CA GLY A 64 1.53 6.93 -1.45
C GLY A 64 0.62 8.13 -1.25
N ILE A 65 0.82 9.21 -2.00
CA ILE A 65 -0.09 10.38 -2.00
C ILE A 65 -1.51 9.96 -2.38
N ALA A 66 -1.67 9.21 -3.48
CA ALA A 66 -2.99 8.76 -3.93
C ALA A 66 -3.71 7.90 -2.89
N LYS A 67 -2.98 7.00 -2.20
CA LYS A 67 -3.54 6.16 -1.12
C LYS A 67 -4.02 6.99 0.07
N ALA A 68 -3.27 8.02 0.45
CA ALA A 68 -3.59 8.86 1.61
C ALA A 68 -4.66 9.90 1.32
N SER A 69 -4.64 10.51 0.12
CA SER A 69 -5.59 11.56 -0.25
C SER A 69 -6.89 11.04 -0.88
N GLY A 70 -6.84 9.84 -1.50
CA GLY A 70 -7.92 9.32 -2.34
C GLY A 70 -8.09 10.08 -3.68
N LEU A 71 -7.18 11.00 -4.00
CA LEU A 71 -7.24 11.86 -5.18
C LEU A 71 -6.29 11.36 -6.28
N PRO A 72 -6.57 11.67 -7.55
CA PRO A 72 -5.65 11.41 -8.64
C PRO A 72 -4.33 12.15 -8.49
N VAL A 73 -3.22 11.46 -8.79
CA VAL A 73 -1.88 12.04 -8.75
C VAL A 73 -1.18 11.85 -10.09
N PRO A 74 -0.88 12.92 -10.83
CA PRO A 74 -0.06 12.89 -12.03
C PRO A 74 1.39 12.53 -11.72
N ILE A 75 1.97 11.64 -12.53
CA ILE A 75 3.41 11.35 -12.54
C ILE A 75 3.96 11.65 -13.93
N VAL A 76 5.06 12.37 -13.99
CA VAL A 76 5.62 12.90 -15.24
C VAL A 76 7.07 12.47 -15.39
N CYS A 77 7.41 11.82 -16.51
CA CYS A 77 8.79 11.49 -16.84
C CYS A 77 9.13 11.76 -18.30
N THR A 78 10.41 11.71 -18.59
CA THR A 78 10.95 11.76 -19.96
C THR A 78 10.76 10.43 -20.68
N SER A 79 11.21 10.34 -21.93
CA SER A 79 11.12 9.14 -22.76
C SER A 79 12.19 8.09 -22.43
N GLY A 80 12.01 6.89 -22.95
CA GLY A 80 12.99 5.80 -22.84
C GLY A 80 12.81 4.96 -21.58
N THR A 81 13.91 4.60 -20.91
CA THR A 81 13.88 3.75 -19.70
C THR A 81 13.14 4.35 -18.51
N ALA A 82 13.05 5.68 -18.44
CA ALA A 82 12.25 6.40 -17.44
C ALA A 82 10.83 5.85 -17.34
N VAL A 83 10.19 5.64 -18.49
CA VAL A 83 8.82 5.10 -18.57
C VAL A 83 8.73 3.69 -17.99
N ALA A 84 9.71 2.83 -18.29
CA ALA A 84 9.73 1.46 -17.78
C ALA A 84 9.87 1.40 -16.27
N ASN A 85 10.59 2.35 -15.65
CA ASN A 85 10.76 2.45 -14.20
C ASN A 85 9.46 2.78 -13.45
N TYR A 86 8.45 3.32 -14.11
CA TYR A 86 7.12 3.51 -13.51
C TYR A 86 6.31 2.21 -13.36
N HIS A 87 6.65 1.17 -14.12
CA HIS A 87 5.83 -0.03 -14.24
C HIS A 87 5.51 -0.70 -12.91
N PRO A 88 6.44 -0.90 -11.96
CA PRO A 88 6.13 -1.54 -10.68
C PRO A 88 5.02 -0.80 -9.90
N ALA A 89 5.11 0.52 -9.80
CA ALA A 89 4.09 1.32 -9.11
C ALA A 89 2.75 1.35 -9.86
N VAL A 90 2.77 1.36 -11.20
CA VAL A 90 1.55 1.29 -12.03
C VAL A 90 0.86 -0.06 -11.86
N LEU A 91 1.61 -1.16 -11.72
CA LEU A 91 1.06 -2.48 -11.42
C LEU A 91 0.40 -2.51 -10.02
N GLU A 92 1.09 -2.02 -8.99
CA GLU A 92 0.53 -1.92 -7.64
C GLU A 92 -0.73 -1.05 -7.62
N ALA A 93 -0.71 0.13 -8.29
CA ALA A 93 -1.85 1.01 -8.45
C ALA A 93 -3.03 0.32 -9.17
N SER A 94 -2.74 -0.45 -10.20
CA SER A 94 -3.74 -1.22 -10.95
C SER A 94 -4.45 -2.24 -10.08
N HIS A 95 -3.71 -2.95 -9.24
CA HIS A 95 -4.24 -3.98 -8.36
C HIS A 95 -4.97 -3.42 -7.13
N THR A 96 -4.72 -2.16 -6.79
CA THR A 96 -5.36 -1.48 -5.65
C THR A 96 -6.35 -0.38 -6.06
N ASN A 97 -6.62 -0.24 -7.37
CA ASN A 97 -7.48 0.82 -7.94
C ASN A 97 -7.05 2.23 -7.54
N GLN A 98 -5.73 2.47 -7.39
CA GLN A 98 -5.23 3.80 -7.07
C GLN A 98 -5.17 4.69 -8.33
N PRO A 99 -5.62 5.95 -8.23
CA PRO A 99 -5.77 6.83 -9.38
C PRO A 99 -4.43 7.51 -9.74
N LEU A 100 -3.55 6.84 -10.44
CA LEU A 100 -2.34 7.44 -11.01
C LEU A 100 -2.59 7.93 -12.45
N LEU A 101 -2.32 9.21 -12.71
CA LEU A 101 -2.31 9.76 -14.07
C LEU A 101 -0.89 9.77 -14.61
N VAL A 102 -0.56 8.76 -15.41
CA VAL A 102 0.79 8.55 -15.94
C VAL A 102 0.98 9.37 -17.22
N LEU A 103 1.80 10.40 -17.15
CA LEU A 103 2.12 11.31 -18.25
C LEU A 103 3.56 11.05 -18.70
N THR A 104 3.73 10.31 -19.79
CA THR A 104 5.05 9.98 -20.32
C THR A 104 5.35 10.82 -21.56
N ALA A 105 6.39 11.65 -21.49
CA ALA A 105 6.82 12.39 -22.66
C ALA A 105 7.49 11.47 -23.67
N ASP A 106 7.19 11.65 -24.94
CA ASP A 106 7.74 10.86 -26.03
C ASP A 106 8.24 11.76 -27.17
N ARG A 107 9.08 11.19 -27.99
CA ARG A 107 9.40 11.75 -29.30
C ARG A 107 8.24 11.55 -30.26
N PRO A 108 8.13 12.38 -31.31
CA PRO A 108 7.12 12.18 -32.36
C PRO A 108 7.17 10.78 -32.96
N ALA A 109 6.00 10.22 -33.28
CA ALA A 109 5.86 8.85 -33.78
C ALA A 109 6.77 8.54 -34.99
N ARG A 110 7.07 9.55 -35.84
CA ARG A 110 7.98 9.41 -36.98
C ARG A 110 9.40 9.00 -36.59
N LEU A 111 9.82 9.24 -35.36
CA LEU A 111 11.16 8.87 -34.85
C LEU A 111 11.21 7.49 -34.19
N ARG A 112 10.05 6.84 -34.01
CA ARG A 112 10.01 5.46 -33.48
C ARG A 112 10.62 4.50 -34.49
N LYS A 113 11.34 3.48 -33.98
CA LYS A 113 11.99 2.44 -34.80
C LYS A 113 13.08 2.96 -35.76
N THR A 114 13.60 4.16 -35.54
CA THR A 114 14.68 4.76 -36.34
C THR A 114 16.04 4.66 -35.68
N GLY A 115 16.12 4.17 -34.45
CA GLY A 115 17.35 4.22 -33.65
C GLY A 115 17.63 5.61 -33.06
N ALA A 116 16.66 6.54 -33.05
CA ALA A 116 16.82 7.85 -32.47
C ALA A 116 17.14 7.73 -30.97
N ASN A 117 18.06 8.59 -30.47
CA ASN A 117 18.52 8.55 -29.10
C ASN A 117 17.36 8.63 -28.09
N GLN A 118 17.40 7.80 -27.05
CA GLN A 118 16.41 7.76 -25.95
C GLN A 118 14.97 7.60 -26.49
N THR A 119 14.77 6.77 -27.50
CA THR A 119 13.49 6.47 -28.13
C THR A 119 13.26 4.96 -28.09
N THR A 120 12.08 4.57 -27.62
CA THR A 120 11.66 3.17 -27.58
C THR A 120 10.17 3.06 -27.93
N GLU A 121 9.66 1.84 -28.10
CA GLU A 121 8.22 1.60 -28.25
C GLU A 121 7.54 1.69 -26.88
N GLN A 122 7.29 2.92 -26.42
CA GLN A 122 6.66 3.16 -25.11
C GLN A 122 5.13 3.27 -25.18
N ALA A 123 4.56 3.36 -26.37
CA ALA A 123 3.12 3.30 -26.53
C ALA A 123 2.57 1.97 -25.99
N ARG A 124 1.58 2.04 -25.07
CA ARG A 124 0.98 0.88 -24.39
C ARG A 124 1.95 0.02 -23.56
N ILE A 125 3.09 0.54 -23.12
CA ILE A 125 4.09 -0.20 -22.34
C ILE A 125 3.52 -0.82 -21.05
N PHE A 126 2.51 -0.21 -20.45
CA PHE A 126 1.83 -0.70 -19.24
C PHE A 126 0.74 -1.74 -19.54
N GLY A 127 0.45 -2.04 -20.80
CA GLY A 127 -0.50 -3.07 -21.23
C GLY A 127 -1.86 -2.94 -20.53
N LYS A 128 -2.30 -4.02 -19.88
CA LYS A 128 -3.58 -4.09 -19.16
C LYS A 128 -3.54 -3.49 -17.75
N ALA A 129 -2.40 -3.02 -17.30
CA ALA A 129 -2.29 -2.41 -15.97
C ALA A 129 -3.00 -1.05 -15.91
N VAL A 130 -3.20 -0.38 -17.03
CA VAL A 130 -3.92 0.90 -17.10
C VAL A 130 -5.36 0.74 -17.58
N ARG A 131 -6.26 1.58 -17.08
CA ARG A 131 -7.70 1.57 -17.42
C ARG A 131 -8.00 2.31 -18.73
N TYR A 132 -7.12 3.23 -19.09
CA TYR A 132 -7.19 3.97 -20.34
C TYR A 132 -5.77 4.26 -20.83
N PHE A 133 -5.63 4.31 -22.15
CA PHE A 133 -4.39 4.68 -22.84
C PHE A 133 -4.70 5.59 -24.00
N ALA A 134 -3.93 6.67 -24.16
CA ALA A 134 -3.87 7.46 -25.38
C ALA A 134 -2.43 7.80 -25.75
N ASP A 135 -2.15 7.78 -27.05
CA ASP A 135 -0.92 8.29 -27.64
C ASP A 135 -1.25 9.67 -28.25
N VAL A 136 -0.80 10.72 -27.57
CA VAL A 136 -1.25 12.11 -27.77
C VAL A 136 -0.19 12.87 -28.56
N SER A 137 -0.62 13.60 -29.60
CA SER A 137 0.22 14.54 -30.36
C SER A 137 -0.44 15.91 -30.43
N GLY A 138 0.26 16.95 -30.88
CA GLY A 138 -0.28 18.28 -31.04
C GLY A 138 -1.51 18.34 -31.93
N SER A 139 -1.63 17.43 -32.90
CA SER A 139 -2.80 17.30 -33.78
C SER A 139 -4.04 16.72 -33.07
N ALA A 140 -3.91 16.21 -31.84
CA ALA A 140 -5.03 15.65 -31.04
C ALA A 140 -5.82 16.72 -30.26
N TYR A 141 -5.57 18.00 -30.49
CA TYR A 141 -6.29 19.09 -29.85
C TYR A 141 -7.65 19.37 -30.56
N PRO A 142 -8.76 19.61 -29.81
CA PRO A 142 -8.90 19.66 -28.35
C PRO A 142 -9.07 18.26 -27.75
N MET A 143 -8.25 17.95 -26.75
CA MET A 143 -8.32 16.71 -26.01
C MET A 143 -8.98 16.91 -24.64
N VAL A 144 -9.83 15.99 -24.23
CA VAL A 144 -10.37 15.94 -22.87
C VAL A 144 -9.72 14.81 -22.10
N LEU A 145 -9.18 15.12 -20.93
CA LEU A 145 -8.51 14.11 -20.09
C LEU A 145 -9.54 13.10 -19.53
N PRO A 146 -9.19 11.79 -19.49
CA PRO A 146 -10.11 10.72 -19.11
C PRO A 146 -10.21 10.54 -17.59
N PHE A 147 -10.56 11.59 -16.85
CA PHE A 147 -10.63 11.57 -15.38
C PHE A 147 -11.58 10.49 -14.84
N ASN A 148 -12.63 10.16 -15.56
CA ASN A 148 -13.57 9.11 -15.18
C ASN A 148 -12.89 7.73 -15.06
N SER A 149 -11.92 7.44 -15.90
CA SER A 149 -11.19 6.17 -15.88
C SER A 149 -10.28 6.02 -14.68
N LEU A 150 -9.82 7.14 -14.07
CA LEU A 150 -8.95 7.14 -12.89
C LEU A 150 -9.60 6.55 -11.64
N GLN A 151 -10.93 6.51 -11.57
CA GLN A 151 -11.64 5.93 -10.43
C GLN A 151 -11.43 4.44 -10.26
N SER A 152 -11.13 3.75 -11.34
CA SER A 152 -10.92 2.30 -11.34
C SER A 152 -9.44 1.91 -11.39
N GLY A 153 -8.52 2.89 -11.39
CA GLY A 153 -7.09 2.64 -11.40
C GLY A 153 -6.29 3.59 -12.31
N PRO A 154 -5.04 3.27 -12.62
CA PRO A 154 -4.16 4.16 -13.36
C PRO A 154 -4.59 4.36 -14.83
N VAL A 155 -4.24 5.54 -15.34
CA VAL A 155 -4.45 5.97 -16.73
C VAL A 155 -3.11 6.39 -17.32
N HIS A 156 -2.84 6.06 -18.59
CA HIS A 156 -1.60 6.42 -19.26
C HIS A 156 -1.85 7.30 -20.48
N LEU A 157 -1.21 8.46 -20.50
CA LEU A 157 -1.09 9.32 -21.67
C LEU A 157 0.37 9.38 -22.09
N ASN A 158 0.67 8.84 -23.27
CA ASN A 158 1.96 8.96 -23.93
C ASN A 158 1.92 10.23 -24.79
N ILE A 159 2.72 11.23 -24.47
CA ILE A 159 2.58 12.57 -25.03
C ILE A 159 3.77 12.87 -25.93
N GLN A 160 3.50 12.99 -27.20
CA GLN A 160 4.50 13.28 -28.22
C GLN A 160 4.79 14.79 -28.26
N PHE A 161 6.03 15.17 -28.03
CA PHE A 161 6.48 16.55 -28.13
C PHE A 161 7.45 16.74 -29.29
N GLU A 162 7.07 17.62 -30.22
CA GLU A 162 7.93 18.10 -31.29
C GLU A 162 8.75 19.30 -30.81
N GLU A 163 9.93 19.47 -31.36
CA GLU A 163 10.77 20.65 -31.07
C GLU A 163 10.25 21.90 -31.82
N PRO A 164 10.43 23.10 -31.24
CA PRO A 164 11.11 23.38 -29.99
C PRO A 164 10.27 23.06 -28.74
N LEU A 165 10.94 22.46 -27.72
CA LEU A 165 10.30 22.03 -26.46
C LEU A 165 9.99 23.20 -25.53
N ILE A 166 10.78 24.27 -25.61
CA ILE A 166 10.64 25.46 -24.76
C ILE A 166 9.99 26.55 -25.59
N GLY A 167 8.90 27.09 -25.08
CA GLY A 167 8.19 28.24 -25.67
C GLY A 167 8.45 29.53 -24.90
N ASP A 168 7.49 30.44 -24.95
CA ASP A 168 7.53 31.71 -24.24
C ASP A 168 7.32 31.52 -22.72
N ALA A 169 7.61 32.58 -21.96
CA ALA A 169 7.44 32.63 -20.51
C ALA A 169 6.02 33.13 -20.08
N ASP A 170 5.07 33.27 -21.01
CA ASP A 170 3.73 33.73 -20.70
C ASP A 170 3.01 32.80 -19.72
N GLU A 171 2.42 33.37 -18.68
CA GLU A 171 1.66 32.68 -17.63
C GLU A 171 0.16 33.00 -17.66
N SER A 172 -0.31 33.83 -18.64
CA SER A 172 -1.73 34.22 -18.76
C SER A 172 -2.68 33.02 -19.01
N TRP A 173 -2.13 31.89 -19.48
CA TRP A 173 -2.86 30.64 -19.63
C TRP A 173 -3.38 30.03 -18.30
N LEU A 174 -2.89 30.52 -17.15
CA LEU A 174 -3.35 30.19 -15.80
C LEU A 174 -4.42 31.16 -15.27
N ASP A 175 -4.82 32.16 -16.05
CA ASP A 175 -5.86 33.08 -15.64
C ASP A 175 -7.26 32.50 -15.89
N ASN A 176 -8.24 32.97 -15.11
CA ASN A 176 -9.65 32.56 -15.24
C ASN A 176 -9.89 31.05 -15.19
N LEU A 177 -9.17 30.34 -14.33
CA LEU A 177 -9.38 28.91 -14.08
C LEU A 177 -10.70 28.68 -13.32
N THR A 178 -11.45 27.68 -13.74
CA THR A 178 -12.62 27.20 -13.02
C THR A 178 -12.32 25.84 -12.44
N ILE A 179 -12.02 25.79 -11.12
CA ILE A 179 -11.71 24.53 -10.44
C ILE A 179 -13.02 23.83 -10.06
N ALA A 180 -13.26 22.69 -10.65
CA ALA A 180 -14.38 21.83 -10.28
C ALA A 180 -14.09 21.10 -8.95
N PRO A 181 -15.11 20.91 -8.09
CA PRO A 181 -14.95 20.01 -6.95
C PRO A 181 -14.67 18.59 -7.48
N PRO A 182 -13.92 17.76 -6.71
CA PRO A 182 -13.70 16.37 -7.08
C PRO A 182 -15.03 15.68 -7.36
N THR A 183 -15.14 15.02 -8.51
CA THR A 183 -16.37 14.33 -8.88
C THR A 183 -16.57 13.11 -8.01
N VAL A 184 -17.56 13.14 -7.14
CA VAL A 184 -18.04 11.98 -6.40
C VAL A 184 -18.98 11.20 -7.31
N PHE A 185 -18.64 9.97 -7.65
CA PHE A 185 -19.45 9.16 -8.54
C PHE A 185 -20.58 8.48 -7.79
N ASP A 186 -21.78 8.59 -8.38
CA ASP A 186 -22.96 7.90 -7.89
C ASP A 186 -22.74 6.37 -8.01
N ARG A 187 -22.69 5.70 -6.88
CA ARG A 187 -22.56 4.24 -6.84
C ARG A 187 -23.95 3.64 -6.91
N LYS A 188 -24.10 2.57 -7.67
CA LYS A 188 -25.36 1.81 -7.74
C LYS A 188 -25.86 1.47 -6.34
N SER A 189 -27.19 1.43 -6.15
CA SER A 189 -27.82 1.03 -4.89
C SER A 189 -27.20 -0.27 -4.36
N PRO A 190 -26.82 -0.33 -3.08
CA PRO A 190 -26.31 -1.56 -2.48
C PRO A 190 -27.39 -2.64 -2.53
N GLY A 191 -26.98 -3.86 -2.88
CA GLY A 191 -27.85 -5.04 -2.74
C GLY A 191 -28.10 -5.35 -1.28
N THR A 192 -29.01 -6.32 -1.02
CA THR A 192 -29.23 -6.85 0.33
C THR A 192 -28.46 -8.16 0.52
N PHE A 193 -27.70 -8.27 1.60
CA PHE A 193 -27.12 -9.51 2.06
C PHE A 193 -28.06 -10.17 3.07
N TYR A 194 -28.69 -11.24 2.64
CA TYR A 194 -29.56 -12.05 3.49
C TYR A 194 -28.89 -13.38 3.83
N THR A 195 -28.90 -13.77 5.12
CA THR A 195 -28.46 -15.09 5.55
C THR A 195 -29.17 -15.53 6.81
N LYS A 196 -29.44 -16.84 6.89
CA LYS A 196 -29.92 -17.54 8.10
C LYS A 196 -28.77 -18.15 8.91
N SER A 197 -27.51 -17.90 8.51
CA SER A 197 -26.36 -18.42 9.24
C SER A 197 -26.24 -17.73 10.58
N THR A 198 -26.14 -18.51 11.65
CA THR A 198 -25.87 -18.02 13.02
C THR A 198 -24.39 -18.15 13.36
N ARG A 199 -23.61 -18.95 12.59
CA ARG A 199 -22.16 -19.16 12.73
C ARG A 199 -21.43 -18.51 11.56
N GLY A 200 -21.40 -17.19 11.54
CA GLY A 200 -20.71 -16.42 10.53
C GLY A 200 -19.41 -15.80 11.04
N VAL A 201 -18.50 -15.48 10.12
CA VAL A 201 -17.25 -14.78 10.40
C VAL A 201 -17.05 -13.70 9.34
N LEU A 202 -16.63 -12.51 9.77
CA LEU A 202 -16.19 -11.42 8.91
C LEU A 202 -14.66 -11.42 8.83
N VAL A 203 -14.10 -11.42 7.63
CA VAL A 203 -12.66 -11.29 7.38
C VAL A 203 -12.41 -9.97 6.65
N ILE A 204 -11.64 -9.08 7.25
CA ILE A 204 -11.30 -7.76 6.70
C ILE A 204 -9.85 -7.79 6.23
N GLY A 205 -9.65 -7.70 4.92
CA GLY A 205 -8.33 -7.55 4.33
C GLY A 205 -7.79 -6.13 4.50
N HIS A 206 -6.48 -5.96 4.34
CA HIS A 206 -5.79 -4.70 4.59
C HIS A 206 -6.41 -3.49 3.86
N ASP A 207 -6.69 -3.64 2.57
CA ASP A 207 -7.23 -2.56 1.74
C ASP A 207 -8.73 -2.35 1.89
N ARG A 208 -9.39 -3.14 2.72
CA ARG A 208 -10.82 -3.06 3.01
C ARG A 208 -11.70 -3.03 1.75
N GLY A 209 -11.24 -3.61 0.65
CA GLY A 209 -11.94 -3.58 -0.64
C GLY A 209 -12.14 -2.18 -1.23
N GLY A 210 -11.41 -1.17 -0.75
CA GLY A 210 -11.57 0.24 -1.12
C GLY A 210 -12.65 0.98 -0.33
N PHE A 211 -13.21 0.39 0.74
CA PHE A 211 -14.14 1.06 1.65
C PHE A 211 -13.41 1.81 2.77
N SER A 212 -14.03 2.85 3.31
CA SER A 212 -13.52 3.54 4.50
C SER A 212 -13.58 2.64 5.74
N ALA A 213 -12.67 2.86 6.69
CA ALA A 213 -12.66 2.11 7.95
C ALA A 213 -14.01 2.25 8.68
N ASP A 214 -14.57 3.46 8.75
CA ASP A 214 -15.84 3.71 9.44
C ASP A 214 -17.02 2.96 8.80
N SER A 215 -17.07 2.91 7.46
CA SER A 215 -18.11 2.14 6.76
C SER A 215 -18.01 0.64 7.04
N VAL A 216 -16.78 0.12 7.12
CA VAL A 216 -16.54 -1.30 7.44
C VAL A 216 -16.82 -1.60 8.90
N LYS A 217 -16.48 -0.70 9.84
CA LYS A 217 -16.84 -0.81 11.27
C LYS A 217 -18.35 -0.91 11.43
N LYS A 218 -19.09 0.05 10.84
CA LYS A 218 -20.56 0.03 10.88
C LYS A 218 -21.13 -1.27 10.32
N PHE A 219 -20.65 -1.72 9.17
CA PHE A 219 -21.07 -3.00 8.59
C PHE A 219 -20.77 -4.18 9.51
N SER A 220 -19.61 -4.20 10.18
CA SER A 220 -19.24 -5.25 11.12
C SER A 220 -20.14 -5.30 12.36
N GLU A 221 -20.56 -4.14 12.85
CA GLU A 221 -21.51 -4.01 13.97
C GLU A 221 -22.90 -4.51 13.58
N GLU A 222 -23.40 -4.11 12.40
CA GLU A 222 -24.68 -4.59 11.87
C GLU A 222 -24.69 -6.11 11.66
N LEU A 223 -23.54 -6.68 11.25
CA LEU A 223 -23.40 -8.11 11.05
C LEU A 223 -23.33 -8.90 12.37
N GLY A 224 -22.71 -8.32 13.41
CA GLY A 224 -22.60 -8.90 14.75
C GLY A 224 -21.80 -10.20 14.86
N TRP A 225 -21.01 -10.55 13.84
CA TRP A 225 -20.20 -11.75 13.78
C TRP A 225 -18.78 -11.54 14.33
N PRO A 226 -18.06 -12.60 14.74
CA PRO A 226 -16.63 -12.51 15.01
C PRO A 226 -15.89 -11.90 13.81
N VAL A 227 -14.97 -10.97 14.09
CA VAL A 227 -14.22 -10.21 13.09
C VAL A 227 -12.77 -10.64 13.11
N ILE A 228 -12.23 -11.04 11.98
CA ILE A 228 -10.80 -11.20 11.72
C ILE A 228 -10.37 -10.00 10.86
N ALA A 229 -9.34 -9.27 11.28
CA ALA A 229 -8.79 -8.17 10.50
C ALA A 229 -7.28 -8.33 10.38
N GLU A 230 -6.72 -8.04 9.18
CA GLU A 230 -5.26 -7.93 9.04
C GLU A 230 -4.76 -6.69 9.77
N ASP A 231 -5.53 -5.62 9.78
CA ASP A 231 -5.25 -4.34 10.43
C ASP A 231 -5.88 -4.27 11.82
N LEU A 232 -5.20 -4.84 12.80
CA LEU A 232 -5.67 -4.89 14.20
C LEU A 232 -5.61 -3.53 14.91
N LEU A 233 -4.91 -2.52 14.38
CA LEU A 233 -4.80 -1.21 15.03
C LEU A 233 -5.91 -0.24 14.58
N THR A 234 -6.72 -0.65 13.60
CA THR A 234 -7.88 0.12 13.11
C THR A 234 -9.21 -0.46 13.61
N PHE A 235 -9.28 -1.76 13.95
CA PHE A 235 -10.52 -2.47 14.27
C PHE A 235 -10.48 -3.07 15.68
N ALA A 236 -10.90 -2.29 16.70
CA ALA A 236 -10.93 -2.71 18.10
C ALA A 236 -11.82 -3.94 18.37
N ASN A 237 -12.83 -4.17 17.53
CA ASN A 237 -13.73 -5.32 17.63
C ASN A 237 -13.18 -6.60 16.97
N ALA A 238 -11.99 -6.55 16.38
CA ALA A 238 -11.36 -7.72 15.78
C ALA A 238 -10.84 -8.69 16.85
N ILE A 239 -10.87 -9.97 16.52
CA ILE A 239 -10.37 -11.06 17.36
C ILE A 239 -8.84 -11.08 17.29
N SER A 240 -8.18 -10.69 18.39
CA SER A 240 -6.73 -10.72 18.50
C SER A 240 -6.16 -12.13 18.36
N HIS A 241 -4.99 -12.25 17.76
CA HIS A 241 -4.22 -13.49 17.62
C HIS A 241 -4.91 -14.62 16.83
N SER A 242 -5.93 -14.26 16.02
CA SER A 242 -6.67 -15.25 15.22
C SER A 242 -5.76 -16.03 14.26
N SER A 243 -4.80 -15.37 13.63
CA SER A 243 -3.83 -16.00 12.73
C SER A 243 -2.91 -17.00 13.45
N VAL A 244 -2.73 -16.86 14.78
CA VAL A 244 -1.91 -17.73 15.62
C VAL A 244 -2.72 -18.95 16.07
N PHE A 245 -3.86 -18.78 16.72
CA PHE A 245 -4.61 -19.94 17.24
C PHE A 245 -5.29 -20.78 16.13
N LEU A 246 -5.60 -20.21 14.98
CA LEU A 246 -6.11 -20.94 13.82
C LEU A 246 -5.06 -21.83 13.13
N THR A 247 -3.79 -21.79 13.54
CA THR A 247 -2.80 -22.79 13.11
C THR A 247 -3.10 -24.16 13.69
N ASN A 248 -3.84 -24.25 14.82
CA ASN A 248 -4.32 -25.49 15.39
C ASN A 248 -5.57 -25.98 14.66
N ASN A 249 -5.45 -27.13 13.98
CA ASN A 249 -6.55 -27.72 13.20
C ASN A 249 -7.78 -28.09 14.03
N ALA A 250 -7.61 -28.46 15.32
CA ALA A 250 -8.75 -28.79 16.19
C ALA A 250 -9.55 -27.53 16.52
N ILE A 251 -8.87 -26.43 16.85
CA ILE A 251 -9.50 -25.12 17.08
C ILE A 251 -10.19 -24.62 15.82
N ALA A 252 -9.51 -24.70 14.66
CA ALA A 252 -10.08 -24.29 13.39
C ALA A 252 -11.36 -25.07 13.04
N LYS A 253 -11.39 -26.37 13.32
CA LYS A 253 -12.59 -27.21 13.13
C LYS A 253 -13.71 -26.88 14.11
N ASP A 254 -13.41 -26.63 15.40
CA ASP A 254 -14.42 -26.23 16.40
C ASP A 254 -15.07 -24.89 16.02
N LEU A 255 -14.29 -23.98 15.46
CA LEU A 255 -14.72 -22.67 14.99
C LEU A 255 -15.19 -22.65 13.52
N ALA A 256 -15.27 -23.80 12.83
CA ALA A 256 -15.63 -23.82 11.42
C ALA A 256 -16.96 -23.10 11.15
N PRO A 257 -16.98 -22.08 10.26
CA PRO A 257 -18.15 -21.24 10.04
C PRO A 257 -19.10 -21.84 8.98
N ASP A 258 -20.37 -21.51 9.06
CA ASP A 258 -21.29 -21.76 7.96
C ASP A 258 -21.07 -20.76 6.82
N THR A 259 -20.82 -19.51 7.17
CA THR A 259 -20.63 -18.42 6.21
C THR A 259 -19.43 -17.56 6.58
N VAL A 260 -18.60 -17.25 5.60
CA VAL A 260 -17.56 -16.22 5.71
C VAL A 260 -17.86 -15.08 4.75
N VAL A 261 -17.81 -13.85 5.27
CA VAL A 261 -17.80 -12.63 4.46
C VAL A 261 -16.36 -12.12 4.42
N VAL A 262 -15.81 -11.91 3.24
CA VAL A 262 -14.47 -11.34 3.02
C VAL A 262 -14.62 -9.96 2.42
N ILE A 263 -14.10 -8.94 3.11
CA ILE A 263 -14.02 -7.57 2.59
C ILE A 263 -12.62 -7.32 2.05
N GLY A 264 -12.53 -7.08 0.75
CA GLY A 264 -11.27 -6.85 0.05
C GLY A 264 -10.49 -8.16 -0.20
N ARG A 265 -9.17 -8.03 -0.28
CA ARG A 265 -8.26 -9.19 -0.37
C ARG A 265 -8.20 -9.90 0.97
N THR A 266 -8.00 -11.20 0.96
CA THR A 266 -7.70 -11.93 2.19
C THR A 266 -6.37 -11.48 2.79
N THR A 267 -6.15 -11.81 4.06
CA THR A 267 -4.87 -11.52 4.75
C THR A 267 -3.73 -12.37 4.18
N LEU A 268 -2.49 -12.06 4.56
CA LEU A 268 -1.32 -12.89 4.18
C LEU A 268 -1.15 -14.15 5.06
N SER A 269 -1.98 -14.32 6.09
CA SER A 269 -1.92 -15.48 6.97
C SER A 269 -2.41 -16.75 6.27
N ARG A 270 -1.59 -17.80 6.30
CA ARG A 270 -1.96 -19.12 5.76
C ARG A 270 -3.06 -19.79 6.56
N SER A 271 -3.05 -19.64 7.88
CA SER A 271 -4.06 -20.22 8.77
C SER A 271 -5.44 -19.61 8.52
N ILE A 272 -5.53 -18.29 8.37
CA ILE A 272 -6.78 -17.61 8.03
C ILE A 272 -7.28 -18.02 6.64
N ASN A 273 -6.39 -18.08 5.64
CA ASN A 273 -6.78 -18.51 4.30
C ASN A 273 -7.26 -20.00 4.27
N ALA A 274 -6.64 -20.87 5.07
CA ALA A 274 -7.10 -22.24 5.23
C ALA A 274 -8.47 -22.30 5.94
N PHE A 275 -8.68 -21.46 6.96
CA PHE A 275 -9.92 -21.35 7.69
C PHE A 275 -11.10 -20.87 6.81
N ILE A 276 -10.88 -19.86 5.96
CA ILE A 276 -11.90 -19.38 5.00
C ILE A 276 -12.43 -20.53 4.13
N LYS A 277 -11.56 -21.46 3.71
CA LYS A 277 -11.94 -22.62 2.88
C LYS A 277 -12.81 -23.65 3.61
N MET A 278 -12.89 -23.60 4.93
CA MET A 278 -13.74 -24.48 5.73
C MET A 278 -15.21 -24.05 5.71
N ALA A 279 -15.50 -22.81 5.30
CA ALA A 279 -16.85 -22.29 5.23
C ALA A 279 -17.69 -22.99 4.15
N ARG A 280 -18.96 -23.24 4.45
CA ARG A 280 -19.93 -23.75 3.45
C ARG A 280 -20.27 -22.70 2.39
N LYS A 281 -20.24 -21.41 2.78
CA LYS A 281 -20.56 -20.28 1.92
C LYS A 281 -19.52 -19.17 2.12
N VAL A 282 -18.93 -18.72 1.02
CA VAL A 282 -18.01 -17.56 1.02
C VAL A 282 -18.62 -16.44 0.20
N ILE A 283 -18.59 -15.23 0.75
CA ILE A 283 -19.10 -14.01 0.13
C ILE A 283 -17.96 -13.01 0.07
N VAL A 284 -17.78 -12.39 -1.09
CA VAL A 284 -16.74 -11.38 -1.29
C VAL A 284 -17.39 -10.01 -1.50
N ILE A 285 -16.90 -9.01 -0.75
CA ILE A 285 -17.30 -7.61 -0.90
C ILE A 285 -16.05 -6.82 -1.31
N ASP A 286 -16.07 -6.25 -2.52
CA ASP A 286 -14.90 -5.54 -3.05
C ASP A 286 -15.31 -4.58 -4.16
N THR A 287 -14.83 -3.33 -4.12
CA THR A 287 -15.14 -2.32 -5.14
C THR A 287 -14.51 -2.60 -6.50
N ARG A 288 -13.50 -3.47 -6.57
CA ARG A 288 -12.80 -3.80 -7.81
C ARG A 288 -13.69 -4.64 -8.73
N LEU A 289 -13.64 -4.31 -10.03
CA LEU A 289 -14.33 -5.10 -11.05
C LEU A 289 -13.67 -6.47 -11.25
N ALA A 290 -12.34 -6.53 -11.10
CA ALA A 290 -11.62 -7.80 -11.14
C ALA A 290 -11.97 -8.66 -9.91
N THR A 291 -12.08 -9.95 -10.12
CA THR A 291 -12.39 -10.91 -9.06
C THR A 291 -11.28 -10.97 -8.02
N VAL A 292 -11.60 -10.65 -6.77
CA VAL A 292 -10.74 -10.81 -5.60
C VAL A 292 -11.15 -12.08 -4.85
N ASP A 293 -10.95 -13.23 -5.47
CA ASP A 293 -11.35 -14.55 -5.00
C ASP A 293 -10.34 -15.59 -5.50
N THR A 294 -9.26 -15.72 -4.75
CA THR A 294 -8.08 -16.52 -5.14
C THR A 294 -8.44 -17.98 -5.42
N ASP A 295 -9.31 -18.56 -4.61
CA ASP A 295 -9.67 -19.97 -4.68
C ASP A 295 -10.94 -20.22 -5.52
N ARG A 296 -11.57 -19.15 -6.03
CA ARG A 296 -12.83 -19.20 -6.81
C ARG A 296 -13.96 -19.91 -6.09
N ILE A 297 -14.06 -19.68 -4.78
CA ILE A 297 -15.05 -20.29 -3.89
C ILE A 297 -16.19 -19.34 -3.49
N ALA A 298 -16.11 -18.06 -3.89
CA ALA A 298 -17.16 -17.09 -3.59
C ALA A 298 -18.48 -17.47 -4.28
N SER A 299 -19.49 -17.74 -3.47
CA SER A 299 -20.85 -18.02 -3.94
C SER A 299 -21.61 -16.73 -4.31
N GLN A 300 -21.18 -15.57 -3.77
CA GLN A 300 -21.81 -14.27 -4.02
C GLN A 300 -20.75 -13.15 -3.91
N LYS A 301 -20.92 -12.11 -4.72
CA LYS A 301 -20.03 -10.94 -4.74
C LYS A 301 -20.85 -9.66 -4.70
N PHE A 302 -20.36 -8.68 -3.92
CA PHE A 302 -20.88 -7.34 -3.88
C PHE A 302 -19.77 -6.34 -4.21
N THR A 303 -20.10 -5.30 -4.98
CA THR A 303 -19.19 -4.19 -5.28
C THR A 303 -19.39 -3.00 -4.35
N GLN A 304 -20.35 -3.09 -3.44
CA GLN A 304 -20.66 -2.14 -2.38
C GLN A 304 -20.99 -2.90 -1.09
N LEU A 305 -20.89 -2.24 0.06
CA LEU A 305 -21.37 -2.81 1.32
C LEU A 305 -22.89 -3.00 1.22
N PRO A 306 -23.39 -4.24 1.27
CA PRO A 306 -24.83 -4.48 1.16
C PRO A 306 -25.56 -4.12 2.46
N VAL A 307 -26.88 -3.91 2.36
CA VAL A 307 -27.75 -3.85 3.54
C VAL A 307 -27.76 -5.24 4.20
N VAL A 308 -27.61 -5.28 5.50
CA VAL A 308 -27.49 -6.54 6.26
C VAL A 308 -28.86 -6.96 6.77
N GLU A 309 -29.28 -8.15 6.40
CA GLU A 309 -30.46 -8.86 6.95
C GLU A 309 -30.02 -10.25 7.42
N VAL A 310 -29.52 -10.32 8.65
CA VAL A 310 -28.99 -11.56 9.23
C VAL A 310 -29.82 -12.04 10.40
N GLN A 311 -29.82 -13.35 10.60
CA GLN A 311 -30.38 -13.94 11.80
C GLN A 311 -29.48 -13.60 13.00
N THR A 312 -30.07 -13.51 14.22
CA THR A 312 -29.31 -13.27 15.45
C THR A 312 -28.11 -14.22 15.54
N PRO A 313 -26.89 -13.70 15.72
CA PRO A 313 -25.69 -14.51 15.83
C PRO A 313 -25.76 -15.50 17.01
N ASP A 314 -25.10 -16.64 16.85
CA ASP A 314 -24.93 -17.62 17.91
C ASP A 314 -23.95 -17.07 18.97
N VAL A 315 -24.47 -16.80 20.17
CA VAL A 315 -23.70 -16.23 21.30
C VAL A 315 -22.62 -17.21 21.76
N GLU A 316 -22.92 -18.51 21.82
CA GLU A 316 -21.94 -19.52 22.23
C GLU A 316 -20.79 -19.60 21.24
N TYR A 317 -21.09 -19.46 19.95
CA TYR A 317 -20.08 -19.41 18.91
C TYR A 317 -19.17 -18.18 19.04
N ALA A 318 -19.74 -17.01 19.27
CA ALA A 318 -18.96 -15.78 19.50
C ALA A 318 -18.09 -15.88 20.77
N ASP A 319 -18.60 -16.50 21.84
CA ASP A 319 -17.86 -16.68 23.10
C ASP A 319 -16.71 -17.69 22.95
N LYS A 320 -16.84 -18.71 22.10
CA LYS A 320 -15.72 -19.60 21.75
C LYS A 320 -14.55 -18.81 21.14
N TRP A 321 -14.83 -17.90 20.21
CA TRP A 321 -13.80 -17.03 19.60
C TRP A 321 -13.07 -16.20 20.65
N LYS A 322 -13.82 -15.56 21.56
CA LYS A 322 -13.24 -14.78 22.65
C LYS A 322 -12.38 -15.64 23.58
N LYS A 323 -12.83 -16.86 23.90
CA LYS A 323 -12.11 -17.79 24.75
C LYS A 323 -10.76 -18.21 24.14
N TYR A 324 -10.73 -18.55 22.85
CA TYR A 324 -9.47 -18.89 22.18
C TYR A 324 -8.55 -17.67 22.05
N SER A 325 -9.09 -16.51 21.75
CA SER A 325 -8.32 -15.25 21.75
C SER A 325 -7.68 -14.98 23.11
N GLN A 326 -8.44 -15.10 24.22
CA GLN A 326 -7.92 -14.90 25.57
C GLN A 326 -6.81 -15.90 25.96
N ARG A 327 -6.92 -17.14 25.52
CA ARG A 327 -5.86 -18.15 25.74
C ARG A 327 -4.60 -17.80 24.94
N ALA A 328 -4.76 -17.46 23.66
CA ALA A 328 -3.65 -17.03 22.83
C ALA A 328 -3.00 -15.74 23.36
N MET A 329 -3.81 -14.80 23.89
CA MET A 329 -3.31 -13.56 24.49
C MET A 329 -2.39 -13.83 25.69
N LYS A 330 -2.73 -14.78 26.56
CA LYS A 330 -1.86 -15.18 27.68
C LYS A 330 -0.51 -15.70 27.17
N LEU A 331 -0.55 -16.61 26.20
CA LEU A 331 0.66 -17.20 25.62
C LEU A 331 1.54 -16.15 24.92
N VAL A 332 0.93 -15.20 24.22
CA VAL A 332 1.64 -14.09 23.55
C VAL A 332 2.21 -13.12 24.61
N ALA A 333 1.51 -12.88 25.73
CA ALA A 333 2.00 -12.04 26.81
C ALA A 333 3.27 -12.59 27.47
N ASP A 334 3.42 -13.92 27.53
CA ASP A 334 4.58 -14.59 28.12
C ASP A 334 5.85 -14.52 27.25
N ILE A 335 5.76 -14.05 26.00
CA ILE A 335 6.92 -13.85 25.12
C ILE A 335 7.79 -12.74 25.71
N SER A 336 8.97 -13.09 26.21
CA SER A 336 9.95 -12.16 26.80
C SER A 336 11.25 -12.09 25.99
N THR A 337 11.51 -13.07 25.13
CA THR A 337 12.70 -13.11 24.28
C THR A 337 12.62 -12.02 23.20
N TRP A 338 13.67 -11.18 23.10
CA TRP A 338 13.80 -10.21 22.03
C TRP A 338 13.75 -10.91 20.67
N SER A 339 12.75 -10.59 19.87
CA SER A 339 12.39 -11.32 18.66
C SER A 339 11.44 -10.49 17.79
N GLU A 340 11.26 -10.87 16.52
CA GLU A 340 10.28 -10.24 15.62
C GLU A 340 8.88 -10.25 16.23
N GLN A 341 8.49 -11.33 16.91
CA GLN A 341 7.19 -11.49 17.56
C GLN A 341 7.01 -10.51 18.72
N LEU A 342 8.01 -10.38 19.59
CA LEU A 342 7.99 -9.41 20.67
C LEU A 342 7.98 -7.98 20.15
N ILE A 343 8.77 -7.67 19.13
CA ILE A 343 8.82 -6.35 18.50
C ILE A 343 7.45 -5.97 17.93
N ALA A 344 6.79 -6.87 17.22
CA ALA A 344 5.45 -6.62 16.68
C ALA A 344 4.43 -6.33 17.79
N ARG A 345 4.47 -7.09 18.90
CA ARG A 345 3.64 -6.84 20.07
C ARG A 345 3.94 -5.47 20.69
N GLU A 346 5.21 -5.12 20.88
CA GLU A 346 5.63 -3.83 21.44
C GLU A 346 5.23 -2.65 20.54
N ILE A 347 5.43 -2.79 19.23
CA ILE A 347 4.95 -1.78 18.26
C ILE A 347 3.45 -1.59 18.41
N ALA A 348 2.66 -2.66 18.39
CA ALA A 348 1.21 -2.58 18.48
C ALA A 348 0.73 -1.93 19.79
N ALA A 349 1.34 -2.31 20.91
CA ALA A 349 0.98 -1.82 22.24
C ALA A 349 1.32 -0.33 22.45
N ASN A 350 2.45 0.12 21.91
CA ASN A 350 3.00 1.46 22.14
C ASN A 350 2.87 2.42 20.94
N PHE A 351 2.23 1.98 19.85
CA PHE A 351 2.07 2.83 18.65
C PHE A 351 1.21 4.06 18.98
N PRO A 352 1.66 5.30 18.67
CA PRO A 352 0.92 6.51 19.04
C PRO A 352 -0.43 6.61 18.34
N SER A 353 -1.49 6.85 19.08
CA SER A 353 -2.81 7.12 18.49
C SER A 353 -2.80 8.44 17.71
N GLY A 354 -3.46 8.46 16.55
CA GLY A 354 -3.47 9.61 15.62
C GLY A 354 -2.25 9.69 14.70
N THR A 355 -1.26 8.81 14.87
CA THR A 355 -0.15 8.64 13.94
C THR A 355 -0.52 7.59 12.89
N SER A 356 -0.17 7.83 11.63
CA SER A 356 -0.39 6.85 10.55
C SER A 356 0.69 5.78 10.53
N LEU A 357 0.30 4.54 10.29
CA LEU A 357 1.21 3.40 10.12
C LEU A 357 1.31 3.03 8.64
N PHE A 358 2.53 2.99 8.09
CA PHE A 358 2.80 2.21 6.88
C PHE A 358 3.46 0.90 7.26
N ILE A 359 2.89 -0.24 6.86
CA ILE A 359 3.47 -1.55 7.17
C ILE A 359 3.76 -2.36 5.92
N ALA A 360 5.03 -2.77 5.76
CA ALA A 360 5.47 -3.54 4.62
C ALA A 360 4.98 -4.99 4.68
N SER A 361 4.94 -5.60 3.52
CA SER A 361 4.66 -7.02 3.33
C SER A 361 5.74 -7.91 3.97
N SER A 362 5.67 -9.21 3.78
CA SER A 362 6.55 -10.22 4.36
C SER A 362 6.32 -10.43 5.87
N ARG A 363 7.37 -10.41 6.72
CA ARG A 363 7.26 -10.62 8.17
C ARG A 363 6.51 -9.49 8.89
N PRO A 364 6.82 -8.20 8.65
CA PRO A 364 6.25 -7.12 9.46
C PRO A 364 4.72 -7.21 9.64
N ILE A 365 3.97 -7.34 8.56
CA ILE A 365 2.50 -7.41 8.66
C ILE A 365 2.01 -8.73 9.28
N ARG A 366 2.68 -9.86 8.98
CA ARG A 366 2.28 -11.15 9.55
C ARG A 366 2.51 -11.22 11.06
N ASP A 367 3.58 -10.61 11.52
CA ASP A 367 3.87 -10.53 12.95
C ASP A 367 2.91 -9.56 13.64
N LEU A 368 2.58 -8.41 13.02
CA LEU A 368 1.58 -7.50 13.57
C LEU A 368 0.21 -8.21 13.67
N GLU A 369 -0.26 -8.86 12.61
CA GLU A 369 -1.52 -9.61 12.60
C GLU A 369 -1.52 -10.74 13.65
N GLY A 370 -0.37 -11.40 13.87
CA GLY A 370 -0.25 -12.49 14.82
C GLY A 370 -0.17 -12.04 16.28
N PHE A 371 0.56 -10.96 16.55
CA PHE A 371 0.98 -10.62 17.91
C PHE A 371 0.40 -9.31 18.45
N ALA A 372 -0.32 -8.53 17.64
CA ALA A 372 -1.02 -7.34 18.11
C ALA A 372 -2.31 -7.69 18.88
N VAL A 373 -2.65 -6.85 19.86
CA VAL A 373 -3.97 -6.79 20.45
C VAL A 373 -4.80 -5.75 19.69
N ALA A 374 -6.03 -6.14 19.33
CA ALA A 374 -6.93 -5.28 18.56
C ALA A 374 -7.28 -3.99 19.30
N ARG A 375 -7.18 -2.87 18.62
CA ARG A 375 -7.55 -1.53 19.12
C ARG A 375 -7.87 -0.58 17.98
N ASP A 376 -8.37 0.59 18.30
CA ASP A 376 -8.58 1.71 17.37
C ASP A 376 -7.47 2.77 17.48
N GLY A 377 -7.56 3.79 16.63
CA GLY A 377 -6.78 5.01 16.72
C GLY A 377 -5.57 5.10 15.78
N VAL A 378 -5.35 4.09 14.93
CA VAL A 378 -4.29 4.10 13.93
C VAL A 378 -4.89 3.96 12.53
N GLU A 379 -4.46 4.80 11.61
CA GLU A 379 -4.76 4.65 10.18
C GLU A 379 -3.61 3.90 9.51
N THR A 380 -3.88 2.71 8.98
CA THR A 380 -2.86 1.82 8.45
C THR A 380 -2.85 1.80 6.93
N PHE A 381 -1.65 1.86 6.36
CA PHE A 381 -1.38 1.82 4.92
C PHE A 381 -0.36 0.73 4.57
N ALA A 382 -0.44 0.21 3.36
CA ALA A 382 0.57 -0.70 2.81
C ALA A 382 0.48 -0.83 1.29
N ASN A 383 1.52 -1.38 0.67
CA ASN A 383 1.49 -1.85 -0.71
C ASN A 383 1.08 -3.32 -0.73
N ARG A 384 -0.22 -3.59 -0.95
CA ARG A 384 -0.81 -4.93 -0.82
C ARG A 384 -1.49 -5.42 -2.11
N GLY A 385 -1.41 -4.66 -3.19
CA GLY A 385 -1.90 -5.10 -4.50
C GLY A 385 -1.12 -6.30 -5.02
N LEU A 386 0.19 -6.20 -4.98
CA LEU A 386 1.14 -7.26 -5.35
C LEU A 386 2.07 -7.65 -4.20
N ALA A 387 2.07 -6.87 -3.13
CA ALA A 387 2.87 -7.11 -1.93
C ALA A 387 4.39 -7.16 -2.20
N GLY A 388 4.88 -6.34 -3.13
CA GLY A 388 6.30 -6.19 -3.45
C GLY A 388 7.10 -5.57 -2.29
N ILE A 389 8.42 -5.76 -2.31
CA ILE A 389 9.33 -5.10 -1.37
C ILE A 389 9.86 -3.77 -1.91
N ASP A 390 9.64 -3.49 -3.18
CA ASP A 390 10.02 -2.26 -3.87
C ASP A 390 9.12 -1.08 -3.50
N GLY A 391 9.66 0.12 -3.50
CA GLY A 391 8.93 1.37 -3.33
C GLY A 391 8.29 1.59 -1.95
N ASN A 392 8.67 0.84 -0.91
CA ASN A 392 8.05 0.94 0.41
C ASN A 392 8.40 2.25 1.12
N ILE A 393 9.67 2.69 1.08
CA ILE A 393 10.11 3.98 1.63
C ILE A 393 9.39 5.11 0.88
N SER A 394 9.39 5.04 -0.44
CA SER A 394 8.80 6.05 -1.31
C SER A 394 7.29 6.19 -1.10
N ALA A 395 6.57 5.08 -1.00
CA ALA A 395 5.14 5.09 -0.70
C ALA A 395 4.85 5.64 0.72
N ALA A 396 5.65 5.24 1.71
CA ALA A 396 5.54 5.79 3.07
C ALA A 396 5.78 7.30 3.11
N LEU A 397 6.76 7.81 2.36
CA LEU A 397 7.00 9.25 2.21
C LEU A 397 5.81 9.96 1.55
N GLY A 398 5.22 9.36 0.51
CA GLY A 398 4.03 9.89 -0.14
C GLY A 398 2.85 10.01 0.82
N ILE A 399 2.63 9.00 1.65
CA ILE A 399 1.61 9.01 2.70
C ILE A 399 1.93 10.09 3.75
N ALA A 400 3.17 10.14 4.24
CA ALA A 400 3.62 11.11 5.23
C ALA A 400 3.50 12.56 4.74
N SER A 401 3.60 12.81 3.43
CA SER A 401 3.39 14.14 2.85
C SER A 401 1.94 14.64 2.97
N GLN A 402 0.99 13.73 3.24
CA GLN A 402 -0.45 13.98 3.39
C GLN A 402 -0.92 13.78 4.85
N ARG A 403 -0.03 13.47 5.78
CA ARG A 403 -0.34 13.21 7.19
C ARG A 403 0.57 14.04 8.09
N LYS A 404 0.12 14.28 9.32
CA LYS A 404 0.89 15.03 10.31
C LYS A 404 2.14 14.27 10.73
N GLU A 405 1.98 12.99 11.03
CA GLU A 405 3.04 12.09 11.46
C GLU A 405 2.79 10.70 10.89
N THR A 406 3.85 10.05 10.44
CA THR A 406 3.78 8.68 9.93
C THR A 406 4.95 7.86 10.47
N ILE A 407 4.69 6.63 10.87
CA ILE A 407 5.72 5.63 11.18
C ILE A 407 5.60 4.50 10.16
N ALA A 408 6.72 4.14 9.53
CA ALA A 408 6.80 3.00 8.61
C ALA A 408 7.54 1.84 9.27
N VAL A 409 7.05 0.60 9.07
CA VAL A 409 7.69 -0.63 9.56
C VAL A 409 8.05 -1.50 8.37
N LEU A 410 9.34 -1.70 8.14
CA LEU A 410 9.90 -2.41 6.98
C LEU A 410 10.85 -3.52 7.46
N GLY A 411 11.05 -4.55 6.62
CA GLY A 411 12.23 -5.42 6.74
C GLY A 411 13.46 -4.78 6.09
N ASP A 412 14.64 -5.26 6.44
CA ASP A 412 15.94 -4.81 5.93
C ASP A 412 16.06 -4.89 4.40
N LEU A 413 15.66 -6.00 3.77
CA LEU A 413 15.68 -6.13 2.33
C LEU A 413 14.73 -5.14 1.64
N GLY A 414 13.57 -4.87 2.24
CA GLY A 414 12.63 -3.87 1.73
C GLY A 414 13.17 -2.44 1.85
N PHE A 415 13.95 -2.16 2.91
CA PHE A 415 14.67 -0.91 3.07
C PHE A 415 15.78 -0.76 2.02
N LEU A 416 16.64 -1.77 1.87
CA LEU A 416 17.73 -1.75 0.90
C LEU A 416 17.23 -1.64 -0.55
N HIS A 417 16.06 -2.19 -0.84
CA HIS A 417 15.49 -2.17 -2.20
C HIS A 417 14.99 -0.79 -2.63
N ASP A 418 14.70 0.13 -1.71
CA ASP A 418 14.13 1.45 -2.01
C ASP A 418 14.96 2.63 -1.44
N LEU A 419 16.27 2.47 -1.32
CA LEU A 419 17.17 3.46 -0.72
C LEU A 419 17.08 4.83 -1.39
N THR A 420 16.95 4.87 -2.72
CA THR A 420 16.84 6.14 -3.46
C THR A 420 15.57 6.93 -3.10
N GLY A 421 14.58 6.30 -2.47
CA GLY A 421 13.43 6.99 -1.86
C GLY A 421 13.83 7.99 -0.77
N LEU A 422 14.95 7.76 -0.06
CA LEU A 422 15.47 8.68 0.96
C LEU A 422 16.00 9.99 0.38
N ILE A 423 16.27 10.06 -0.94
CA ILE A 423 16.75 11.27 -1.61
C ILE A 423 15.57 12.21 -1.82
N GLN A 424 15.37 13.13 -0.88
CA GLN A 424 14.28 14.10 -0.94
C GLN A 424 14.67 15.41 -0.20
N LYS A 425 13.99 16.52 -0.51
CA LYS A 425 14.23 17.84 0.07
C LYS A 425 13.01 18.43 0.77
N GLU A 426 11.91 17.70 0.80
CA GLU A 426 10.67 18.18 1.38
C GLU A 426 10.66 18.00 2.90
N THR A 427 9.98 18.89 3.61
CA THR A 427 9.73 18.73 5.04
C THR A 427 8.59 17.74 5.23
N ILE A 428 8.95 16.49 5.54
CA ILE A 428 8.02 15.37 5.75
C ILE A 428 8.36 14.71 7.08
N ASN A 429 7.36 14.39 7.89
CA ASN A 429 7.51 13.72 9.17
C ASN A 429 7.30 12.21 9.01
N LEU A 430 8.38 11.47 8.85
CA LEU A 430 8.39 10.02 8.69
C LEU A 430 9.49 9.39 9.54
N LYS A 431 9.11 8.51 10.46
CA LYS A 431 10.03 7.61 11.18
C LYS A 431 9.97 6.22 10.54
N ILE A 432 11.10 5.69 10.11
CA ILE A 432 11.20 4.38 9.47
C ILE A 432 11.83 3.40 10.45
N LEU A 433 11.07 2.41 10.92
CA LEU A 433 11.56 1.28 11.71
C LEU A 433 11.97 0.16 10.75
N VAL A 434 13.26 -0.15 10.71
CA VAL A 434 13.82 -1.22 9.89
C VAL A 434 14.09 -2.44 10.77
N ILE A 435 13.27 -3.48 10.65
CA ILE A 435 13.47 -4.75 11.33
C ILE A 435 14.61 -5.47 10.60
N ASN A 436 15.79 -5.47 11.23
CA ASN A 436 17.01 -6.00 10.63
C ASN A 436 17.34 -7.38 11.19
N ASN A 437 17.06 -8.41 10.41
CA ASN A 437 17.40 -9.80 10.69
C ASN A 437 18.50 -10.36 9.75
N ASP A 438 19.16 -9.47 9.00
CA ASP A 438 20.22 -9.76 8.03
C ASP A 438 19.74 -10.66 6.89
N GLY A 439 18.57 -10.32 6.28
CA GLY A 439 18.13 -10.93 5.01
C GLY A 439 16.72 -11.47 4.95
N GLY A 440 16.50 -12.55 4.20
CA GLY A 440 15.20 -13.12 3.86
C GLY A 440 14.54 -13.94 4.98
N GLY A 441 14.25 -13.34 6.15
CA GLY A 441 13.72 -14.03 7.33
C GLY A 441 12.44 -14.83 7.11
N ILE A 442 11.59 -14.40 6.17
CA ILE A 442 10.37 -15.14 5.83
C ILE A 442 10.67 -16.55 5.32
N PHE A 443 11.76 -16.75 4.57
CA PHE A 443 12.08 -18.05 3.97
C PHE A 443 12.45 -19.10 5.04
N SER A 444 12.97 -18.67 6.20
CA SER A 444 13.22 -19.56 7.34
C SER A 444 11.92 -20.14 7.94
N THR A 445 10.76 -19.57 7.62
CA THR A 445 9.44 -20.07 8.04
C THR A 445 8.73 -20.89 6.96
N LEU A 446 9.36 -21.12 5.81
CA LEU A 446 8.80 -21.79 4.65
C LEU A 446 9.49 -23.13 4.39
N SER A 447 8.94 -23.90 3.42
CA SER A 447 9.47 -25.21 3.03
C SER A 447 10.87 -25.19 2.41
N GLN A 448 11.38 -24.02 2.05
CA GLN A 448 12.72 -23.83 1.53
C GLN A 448 13.80 -23.97 2.62
N ARG A 449 13.42 -23.84 3.90
CA ARG A 449 14.37 -23.97 5.02
C ARG A 449 15.05 -25.35 4.98
N GLY A 450 16.39 -25.33 5.01
CA GLY A 450 17.22 -26.54 5.05
C GLY A 450 17.53 -27.16 3.69
N VAL A 451 17.10 -26.55 2.55
CA VAL A 451 17.62 -26.96 1.24
C VAL A 451 19.09 -26.53 1.10
N ASP A 452 19.85 -27.28 0.32
CA ASP A 452 21.24 -26.92 -0.01
C ASP A 452 21.27 -25.55 -0.73
N GLY A 453 22.22 -24.69 -0.37
CA GLY A 453 22.30 -23.31 -0.88
C GLY A 453 21.22 -22.36 -0.32
N PHE A 454 20.56 -22.71 0.79
CA PHE A 454 19.48 -21.89 1.36
C PHE A 454 19.93 -20.46 1.67
N GLU A 455 21.11 -20.29 2.28
CA GLU A 455 21.58 -18.97 2.67
C GLU A 455 21.93 -18.09 1.46
N GLU A 456 22.50 -18.69 0.40
CA GLU A 456 22.89 -17.97 -0.81
C GLU A 456 21.68 -17.56 -1.66
N VAL A 457 20.64 -18.40 -1.73
CA VAL A 457 19.54 -18.23 -2.67
C VAL A 457 18.30 -17.59 -2.03
N PHE A 458 18.06 -17.84 -0.75
CA PHE A 458 16.86 -17.40 -0.03
C PHE A 458 17.18 -16.55 1.19
N GLY A 459 18.09 -16.97 2.03
CA GLY A 459 18.52 -16.24 3.23
C GLY A 459 19.13 -14.90 2.88
N THR A 460 19.99 -14.89 1.87
CA THR A 460 20.64 -13.70 1.31
C THR A 460 21.18 -12.74 2.38
N PRO A 461 22.04 -13.22 3.34
CA PRO A 461 22.60 -12.34 4.35
C PRO A 461 23.43 -11.25 3.67
N HIS A 462 23.12 -10.00 4.01
CA HIS A 462 23.77 -8.87 3.32
C HIS A 462 24.96 -8.28 4.11
N GLY A 463 25.01 -8.47 5.43
CA GLY A 463 26.10 -7.96 6.28
C GLY A 463 26.25 -6.44 6.29
N LEU A 464 25.26 -5.69 5.83
CA LEU A 464 25.29 -4.25 5.75
C LEU A 464 24.75 -3.62 7.04
N ASP A 465 25.18 -2.37 7.31
CA ASP A 465 24.61 -1.53 8.36
C ASP A 465 23.59 -0.54 7.75
N PRO A 466 22.27 -0.77 7.87
CA PRO A 466 21.27 0.13 7.33
C PRO A 466 21.29 1.53 7.97
N ALA A 467 21.73 1.68 9.22
CA ALA A 467 21.84 2.98 9.86
C ALA A 467 23.00 3.80 9.27
N ALA A 468 24.15 3.17 9.03
CA ALA A 468 25.28 3.82 8.36
C ALA A 468 24.91 4.24 6.92
N ILE A 469 24.18 3.39 6.19
CA ILE A 469 23.68 3.71 4.84
C ILE A 469 22.74 4.94 4.89
N ALA A 470 21.73 4.95 5.74
CA ALA A 470 20.82 6.08 5.88
C ALA A 470 21.56 7.39 6.25
N THR A 471 22.53 7.31 7.17
CA THR A 471 23.36 8.45 7.56
C THR A 471 24.18 8.98 6.38
N SER A 472 24.74 8.10 5.56
CA SER A 472 25.49 8.51 4.35
C SER A 472 24.63 9.22 3.32
N MET A 473 23.32 8.99 3.33
CA MET A 473 22.33 9.67 2.50
C MET A 473 21.77 10.96 3.13
N GLY A 474 22.32 11.38 4.27
CA GLY A 474 21.92 12.62 4.96
C GLY A 474 20.65 12.46 5.84
N VAL A 475 20.22 11.24 6.13
CA VAL A 475 19.07 10.95 6.98
C VAL A 475 19.55 10.58 8.39
N SER A 476 18.95 11.19 9.43
CA SER A 476 19.23 10.82 10.83
C SER A 476 18.90 9.35 11.07
N ALA A 477 19.87 8.60 11.59
CA ALA A 477 19.69 7.18 11.82
C ALA A 477 20.34 6.70 13.11
N LYS A 478 19.76 5.66 13.72
CA LYS A 478 20.29 4.99 14.92
C LYS A 478 19.90 3.52 14.93
N THR A 479 20.60 2.73 15.74
CA THR A 479 20.31 1.32 15.94
C THR A 479 19.86 1.06 17.36
N ILE A 480 18.87 0.17 17.54
CA ILE A 480 18.32 -0.29 18.82
C ILE A 480 18.21 -1.81 18.85
N ASP A 481 18.23 -2.40 20.04
CA ASP A 481 18.23 -3.86 20.25
C ASP A 481 17.43 -4.32 21.49
N SER A 482 16.55 -3.47 22.02
CA SER A 482 15.77 -3.79 23.22
C SER A 482 14.38 -3.17 23.23
N SER A 483 13.44 -3.79 23.97
CA SER A 483 12.07 -3.28 24.15
C SER A 483 12.05 -1.88 24.76
N VAL A 484 12.92 -1.57 25.72
CA VAL A 484 12.98 -0.26 26.37
C VAL A 484 13.33 0.84 25.37
N GLN A 485 14.32 0.57 24.51
CA GLN A 485 14.70 1.51 23.45
C GLN A 485 13.58 1.66 22.42
N LEU A 486 12.94 0.57 22.00
CA LEU A 486 11.83 0.60 21.04
C LEU A 486 10.65 1.41 21.57
N GLN A 487 10.24 1.19 22.83
CA GLN A 487 9.16 1.95 23.48
C GLN A 487 9.49 3.44 23.54
N LYS A 488 10.75 3.78 23.88
CA LYS A 488 11.21 5.17 23.86
C LYS A 488 11.08 5.79 22.46
N GLU A 489 11.55 5.08 21.42
CA GLU A 489 11.45 5.56 20.03
C GLU A 489 10.03 5.78 19.55
N LEU A 490 9.10 4.92 19.96
CA LEU A 490 7.67 5.05 19.62
C LEU A 490 7.01 6.22 20.35
N ALA A 491 7.48 6.55 21.56
CA ALA A 491 6.96 7.68 22.36
C ALA A 491 7.51 9.04 21.88
N GLU A 492 8.66 9.07 21.18
CA GLU A 492 9.24 10.31 20.65
C GLU A 492 8.45 10.83 19.44
N PRO A 493 8.10 12.13 19.38
CA PRO A 493 7.45 12.73 18.23
C PRO A 493 8.19 12.49 16.92
N VAL A 494 7.47 12.36 15.82
CA VAL A 494 8.06 12.20 14.49
C VAL A 494 8.44 13.59 13.94
N GLN A 495 9.73 13.84 13.79
CA GLN A 495 10.26 15.11 13.26
C GLN A 495 11.21 14.84 12.10
N GLY A 496 10.85 15.36 10.92
CA GLY A 496 11.61 15.11 9.71
C GLY A 496 11.61 13.62 9.32
N VAL A 497 12.53 13.24 8.44
CA VAL A 497 12.73 11.84 8.06
C VAL A 497 13.84 11.24 8.91
N SER A 498 13.56 10.12 9.58
CA SER A 498 14.53 9.40 10.40
C SER A 498 14.42 7.89 10.23
N VAL A 499 15.52 7.18 10.47
CA VAL A 499 15.61 5.72 10.38
C VAL A 499 16.02 5.16 11.74
N VAL A 500 15.27 4.22 12.25
CA VAL A 500 15.60 3.45 13.46
C VAL A 500 15.74 1.99 13.06
N VAL A 501 16.95 1.50 13.08
CA VAL A 501 17.27 0.09 12.80
C VAL A 501 17.04 -0.70 14.07
N VAL A 502 16.10 -1.64 13.99
CA VAL A 502 15.78 -2.56 15.09
C VAL A 502 16.49 -3.87 14.82
N ASN A 503 17.67 -4.05 15.43
CA ASN A 503 18.42 -5.30 15.29
C ASN A 503 17.71 -6.42 16.06
N VAL A 504 17.51 -7.53 15.39
CA VAL A 504 16.87 -8.72 15.95
C VAL A 504 17.83 -9.92 15.88
N PRO A 505 17.58 -11.01 16.64
CA PRO A 505 18.31 -12.25 16.47
C PRO A 505 18.27 -12.76 15.04
N LYS A 506 19.19 -13.68 14.72
CA LYS A 506 19.24 -14.32 13.40
C LYS A 506 17.90 -14.96 13.01
N ARG A 507 17.65 -15.02 11.72
CA ARG A 507 16.41 -15.51 11.09
C ARG A 507 15.92 -16.86 11.62
N GLU A 508 16.87 -17.80 11.85
CA GLU A 508 16.54 -19.14 12.33
C GLU A 508 15.95 -19.10 13.74
N ALA A 509 16.51 -18.30 14.64
CA ALA A 509 16.03 -18.17 16.02
C ALA A 509 14.61 -17.60 16.06
N ASN A 510 14.30 -16.58 15.24
CA ASN A 510 12.94 -16.05 15.11
C ASN A 510 11.95 -17.08 14.54
N ALA A 511 12.38 -17.88 13.55
CA ALA A 511 11.55 -18.92 12.96
C ALA A 511 11.31 -20.10 13.95
N ASP A 512 12.30 -20.46 14.74
CA ASP A 512 12.19 -21.50 15.76
C ASP A 512 11.25 -21.06 16.89
N LEU A 513 11.40 -19.84 17.39
CA LEU A 513 10.46 -19.28 18.38
C LEU A 513 9.01 -19.27 17.86
N LEU A 514 8.81 -18.87 16.59
CA LEU A 514 7.48 -18.91 15.98
C LEU A 514 6.90 -20.32 15.95
N LYS A 515 7.72 -21.33 15.64
CA LYS A 515 7.32 -22.73 15.65
C LYS A 515 6.98 -23.22 17.06
N GLU A 516 7.75 -22.81 18.07
CA GLU A 516 7.47 -23.10 19.49
C GLU A 516 6.13 -22.52 19.92
N ILE A 517 5.83 -21.26 19.55
CA ILE A 517 4.55 -20.62 19.82
C ILE A 517 3.39 -21.42 19.19
N TYR A 518 3.53 -21.85 17.93
CA TYR A 518 2.50 -22.64 17.25
C TYR A 518 2.32 -24.05 17.89
N ASN A 519 3.41 -24.66 18.36
CA ASN A 519 3.33 -25.93 19.09
C ASN A 519 2.62 -25.76 20.44
N SER A 520 2.87 -24.66 21.14
CA SER A 520 2.19 -24.35 22.41
C SER A 520 0.69 -24.11 22.21
N ILE A 521 0.27 -23.52 21.10
CA ILE A 521 -1.14 -23.45 20.69
C ILE A 521 -1.73 -24.84 20.44
N SER A 522 -0.95 -25.79 19.93
CA SER A 522 -1.44 -27.14 19.65
C SER A 522 -1.76 -27.94 20.91
N SER A 523 -1.23 -27.53 22.07
CA SER A 523 -1.53 -28.10 23.39
C SER A 523 -2.70 -27.45 24.13
N MET A 524 -3.30 -26.41 23.57
CA MET A 524 -4.48 -25.71 24.11
C MET A 524 -5.79 -26.43 23.79
#